data_2beb8037c5df5ac8850ff5859665507f
#
_entry.id   2beb8037c5df5ac8850ff5859665507f
#
_cell.length_a   1.000
_cell.length_b   1.000
_cell.length_c   1.000
_cell.angle_alpha   90.00
_cell.angle_beta   90.00
_cell.angle_gamma   90.00
#
_symmetry.space_group_name_H-M   'P 1'
#
loop_
_entity.id
_entity.type
_entity.pdbx_description
1 polymer ?
#
loop_
_entity_poly.entity_id
_entity_poly.type
_entity_poly.pdbx_seq_one_letter_code
_entity_poly.pdbx_strand_id
1 'polypeptide(L)'
;MRASVLSTLCAIGLALAAPAWAQELKVGDQAPNFKLQASDGKTYQLSDFKGKQAVVLAWFPAAFTRGCTIECKSLAEHGDQIKKYDVTYFMASVDPIEGEKGNKAFAEAHKADFPLLSDPTKETAKAYGVLNERGFANRWTFYIGKDGTITYIDKDVNAHLDTSAEYMAGKLGELKVAQRKTP
;
A
#
# COMPACT_ATOMS: atom_id res chain seq x y z
N MET A 1 -43.00 -8.98 61.72
CA MET A 1 -42.75 -9.21 60.28
C MET A 1 -41.82 -8.12 59.77
N ARG A 2 -40.54 -8.41 59.55
CA ARG A 2 -39.55 -7.47 59.04
C ARG A 2 -39.19 -7.90 57.60
N ALA A 3 -39.55 -7.09 56.64
CA ALA A 3 -39.21 -7.30 55.22
C ALA A 3 -37.85 -6.68 54.94
N SER A 4 -36.88 -7.51 54.57
CA SER A 4 -35.55 -7.07 54.07
C SER A 4 -35.64 -6.79 52.56
N VAL A 5 -35.35 -5.55 52.19
CA VAL A 5 -35.20 -5.15 50.78
C VAL A 5 -33.74 -5.31 50.40
N LEU A 6 -33.43 -6.27 49.53
CA LEU A 6 -32.11 -6.45 48.92
C LEU A 6 -32.01 -5.45 47.74
N SER A 7 -31.15 -4.45 47.87
CA SER A 7 -30.79 -3.55 46.77
C SER A 7 -29.65 -4.17 45.99
N THR A 8 -29.95 -4.58 44.76
CA THR A 8 -28.93 -5.06 43.79
C THR A 8 -28.30 -3.85 43.10
N LEU A 9 -27.04 -3.52 43.43
CA LEU A 9 -26.27 -2.54 42.71
C LEU A 9 -25.78 -3.18 41.39
N CYS A 10 -26.31 -2.73 40.26
CA CYS A 10 -25.79 -3.00 38.95
C CYS A 10 -24.56 -2.08 38.69
N ALA A 11 -23.35 -2.62 38.79
CA ALA A 11 -22.15 -1.92 38.40
C ALA A 11 -22.05 -1.94 36.86
N ILE A 12 -22.35 -0.79 36.24
CA ILE A 12 -22.10 -0.59 34.80
C ILE A 12 -20.61 -0.34 34.63
N GLY A 13 -19.89 -1.36 34.20
CA GLY A 13 -18.49 -1.26 33.81
C GLY A 13 -18.35 -0.42 32.53
N LEU A 14 -17.89 0.82 32.67
CA LEU A 14 -17.52 1.68 31.55
C LEU A 14 -16.19 1.16 30.96
N ALA A 15 -16.24 0.39 29.89
CA ALA A 15 -15.06 -0.02 29.16
C ALA A 15 -14.47 1.22 28.47
N LEU A 16 -13.40 1.78 29.05
CA LEU A 16 -12.57 2.79 28.42
C LEU A 16 -11.90 2.15 27.21
N ALA A 17 -12.41 2.45 25.99
CA ALA A 17 -11.71 2.16 24.77
C ALA A 17 -10.40 2.96 24.76
N ALA A 18 -9.27 2.27 24.96
CA ALA A 18 -7.96 2.87 24.80
C ALA A 18 -7.82 3.39 23.36
N PRO A 19 -7.23 4.58 23.15
CA PRO A 19 -6.95 5.05 21.80
C PRO A 19 -6.05 4.01 21.13
N ALA A 20 -6.52 3.44 20.01
CA ALA A 20 -5.71 2.59 19.17
C ALA A 20 -4.61 3.49 18.57
N TRP A 21 -3.47 3.55 19.21
CA TRP A 21 -2.24 4.06 18.60
C TRP A 21 -2.05 3.21 17.34
N ALA A 22 -1.93 3.86 16.19
CA ALA A 22 -1.71 3.15 14.93
C ALA A 22 -0.45 2.28 15.11
N GLN A 23 -0.67 0.99 15.35
CA GLN A 23 0.43 0.04 15.50
C GLN A 23 1.15 -0.03 14.17
N GLU A 24 2.48 0.13 14.18
CA GLU A 24 3.27 0.00 12.97
C GLU A 24 3.04 -1.37 12.34
N LEU A 25 2.67 -1.38 11.06
CA LEU A 25 2.43 -2.61 10.32
C LEU A 25 3.70 -3.45 10.21
N LYS A 26 3.54 -4.75 10.36
CA LYS A 26 4.62 -5.74 10.28
C LYS A 26 4.23 -6.91 9.39
N VAL A 27 5.22 -7.70 9.01
CA VAL A 27 5.00 -8.97 8.33
C VAL A 27 4.09 -9.87 9.18
N GLY A 28 3.07 -10.43 8.55
CA GLY A 28 2.04 -11.25 9.19
C GLY A 28 0.73 -10.49 9.47
N ASP A 29 0.74 -9.16 9.49
CA ASP A 29 -0.49 -8.38 9.67
C ASP A 29 -1.35 -8.39 8.40
N GLN A 30 -2.67 -8.24 8.54
CA GLN A 30 -3.55 -7.97 7.41
C GLN A 30 -3.29 -6.56 6.90
N ALA A 31 -3.04 -6.42 5.60
CA ALA A 31 -2.88 -5.12 4.98
C ALA A 31 -4.18 -4.30 5.06
N PRO A 32 -4.12 -3.02 5.43
CA PRO A 32 -5.29 -2.15 5.40
C PRO A 32 -5.93 -2.13 4.01
N ASN A 33 -7.25 -2.27 3.96
CA ASN A 33 -7.94 -2.18 2.69
C ASN A 33 -7.93 -0.73 2.20
N PHE A 34 -7.49 -0.52 0.96
CA PHE A 34 -7.58 0.78 0.30
C PHE A 34 -8.65 0.77 -0.78
N LYS A 35 -9.16 1.97 -1.12
CA LYS A 35 -9.97 2.21 -2.31
C LYS A 35 -9.56 3.56 -2.89
N LEU A 36 -8.70 3.54 -3.91
CA LEU A 36 -8.03 4.73 -4.44
C LEU A 36 -8.21 4.86 -5.94
N GLN A 37 -8.33 6.10 -6.42
CA GLN A 37 -8.28 6.42 -7.85
C GLN A 37 -6.86 6.22 -8.37
N ALA A 38 -6.75 5.86 -9.65
CA ALA A 38 -5.49 5.59 -10.31
C ALA A 38 -5.30 6.41 -11.59
N SER A 39 -4.05 6.52 -12.02
CA SER A 39 -3.63 7.26 -13.21
C SER A 39 -4.28 6.77 -14.51
N ASP A 40 -4.73 5.51 -14.55
CA ASP A 40 -5.44 4.92 -15.70
C ASP A 40 -6.95 5.20 -15.71
N GLY A 41 -7.43 6.07 -14.82
CA GLY A 41 -8.83 6.47 -14.70
C GLY A 41 -9.72 5.48 -13.94
N LYS A 42 -9.17 4.37 -13.44
CA LYS A 42 -9.90 3.38 -12.65
C LYS A 42 -9.78 3.65 -11.15
N THR A 43 -10.62 2.97 -10.39
CA THR A 43 -10.50 2.88 -8.93
C THR A 43 -10.12 1.45 -8.57
N TYR A 44 -9.09 1.31 -7.75
CA TYR A 44 -8.63 0.00 -7.26
C TYR A 44 -8.88 -0.14 -5.78
N GLN A 45 -9.28 -1.33 -5.38
CA GLN A 45 -9.51 -1.70 -3.99
C GLN A 45 -8.73 -2.97 -3.67
N LEU A 46 -8.01 -3.01 -2.55
CA LEU A 46 -7.18 -4.17 -2.20
C LEU A 46 -8.01 -5.46 -2.11
N SER A 47 -9.22 -5.39 -1.57
CA SER A 47 -10.12 -6.54 -1.45
C SER A 47 -10.48 -7.21 -2.78
N ASP A 48 -10.37 -6.50 -3.93
CA ASP A 48 -10.68 -7.05 -5.25
C ASP A 48 -9.66 -8.09 -5.71
N PHE A 49 -8.46 -8.07 -5.12
CA PHE A 49 -7.34 -8.98 -5.40
C PHE A 49 -7.32 -10.18 -4.45
N LYS A 50 -8.03 -10.11 -3.32
CA LYS A 50 -8.03 -11.17 -2.30
C LYS A 50 -8.51 -12.50 -2.88
N GLY A 51 -7.72 -13.56 -2.66
CA GLY A 51 -7.97 -14.90 -3.19
C GLY A 51 -7.60 -15.08 -4.68
N LYS A 52 -7.26 -14.00 -5.39
CA LYS A 52 -6.96 -14.02 -6.83
C LYS A 52 -5.47 -13.94 -7.10
N GLN A 53 -4.82 -12.86 -6.65
CA GLN A 53 -3.40 -12.60 -6.90
C GLN A 53 -2.76 -11.80 -5.77
N ALA A 54 -1.43 -11.79 -5.72
CA ALA A 54 -0.67 -10.96 -4.81
C ALA A 54 -0.74 -9.48 -5.24
N VAL A 55 -0.44 -8.58 -4.30
CA VAL A 55 -0.37 -7.13 -4.57
C VAL A 55 0.95 -6.58 -4.07
N VAL A 56 1.60 -5.72 -4.86
CA VAL A 56 2.70 -4.88 -4.41
C VAL A 56 2.24 -3.43 -4.40
N LEU A 57 2.41 -2.76 -3.27
CA LEU A 57 2.06 -1.36 -3.08
C LEU A 57 3.31 -0.57 -2.72
N ALA A 58 3.88 0.14 -3.70
CA ALA A 58 5.08 0.95 -3.56
C ALA A 58 4.72 2.42 -3.29
N TRP A 59 4.84 2.85 -2.04
CA TRP A 59 4.64 4.23 -1.66
C TRP A 59 5.84 5.09 -2.03
N PHE A 60 5.57 6.27 -2.61
CA PHE A 60 6.59 7.24 -2.95
C PHE A 60 6.23 8.65 -2.44
N PRO A 61 7.22 9.51 -2.11
CA PRO A 61 6.99 10.80 -1.48
C PRO A 61 6.18 11.79 -2.32
N ALA A 62 6.60 12.06 -3.56
CA ALA A 62 5.94 13.06 -4.41
C ALA A 62 6.31 12.88 -5.89
N ALA A 63 5.33 13.06 -6.76
CA ALA A 63 5.49 13.05 -8.21
C ALA A 63 6.53 14.10 -8.67
N PHE A 64 7.23 13.81 -9.76
CA PHE A 64 8.25 14.67 -10.39
C PHE A 64 9.49 14.98 -9.55
N THR A 65 9.66 14.34 -8.38
CA THR A 65 10.93 14.42 -7.65
C THR A 65 11.94 13.44 -8.24
N ARG A 66 13.25 13.74 -8.11
CA ARG A 66 14.32 12.95 -8.72
C ARG A 66 14.25 11.46 -8.38
N GLY A 67 14.15 11.12 -7.10
CA GLY A 67 14.12 9.70 -6.68
C GLY A 67 12.87 8.98 -7.16
N CYS A 68 11.69 9.63 -7.10
CA CYS A 68 10.45 9.04 -7.59
C CYS A 68 10.45 8.85 -9.11
N THR A 69 11.10 9.76 -9.84
CA THR A 69 11.29 9.62 -11.30
C THR A 69 12.18 8.43 -11.64
N ILE A 70 13.28 8.23 -10.91
CA ILE A 70 14.18 7.07 -11.13
C ILE A 70 13.42 5.77 -10.89
N GLU A 71 12.74 5.65 -9.75
CA GLU A 71 11.95 4.45 -9.40
C GLU A 71 10.84 4.17 -10.43
N CYS A 72 10.05 5.18 -10.79
CA CYS A 72 8.97 5.05 -11.78
C CYS A 72 9.50 4.60 -13.14
N LYS A 73 10.63 5.13 -13.60
CA LYS A 73 11.27 4.72 -14.85
C LYS A 73 11.77 3.28 -14.79
N SER A 74 12.43 2.87 -13.70
CA SER A 74 12.86 1.49 -13.54
C SER A 74 11.68 0.52 -13.66
N LEU A 75 10.56 0.82 -12.98
CA LEU A 75 9.35 0.01 -13.05
C LEU A 75 8.70 0.02 -14.45
N ALA A 76 8.73 1.15 -15.16
CA ALA A 76 8.17 1.26 -16.52
C ALA A 76 9.03 0.54 -17.57
N GLU A 77 10.35 0.65 -17.48
CA GLU A 77 11.28 0.10 -18.46
C GLU A 77 11.51 -1.41 -18.27
N HIS A 78 11.45 -1.90 -17.04
CA HIS A 78 11.78 -3.29 -16.69
C HIS A 78 10.65 -4.07 -16.01
N GLY A 79 9.43 -3.51 -15.98
CA GLY A 79 8.26 -4.10 -15.33
C GLY A 79 7.85 -5.48 -15.86
N ASP A 80 8.28 -5.85 -17.05
CA ASP A 80 8.01 -7.18 -17.62
C ASP A 80 8.54 -8.32 -16.75
N GLN A 81 9.58 -8.07 -15.96
CA GLN A 81 10.10 -9.05 -15.01
C GLN A 81 9.10 -9.30 -13.87
N ILE A 82 8.38 -8.24 -13.42
CA ILE A 82 7.36 -8.32 -12.38
C ILE A 82 6.11 -9.01 -12.93
N LYS A 83 5.72 -8.69 -14.17
CA LYS A 83 4.52 -9.22 -14.83
C LYS A 83 4.57 -10.73 -15.10
N LYS A 84 5.75 -11.38 -14.96
CA LYS A 84 5.88 -12.84 -14.96
C LYS A 84 5.20 -13.51 -13.78
N TYR A 85 5.00 -12.79 -12.68
CA TYR A 85 4.35 -13.28 -11.47
C TYR A 85 2.83 -12.99 -11.49
N ASP A 86 2.07 -13.79 -10.76
CA ASP A 86 0.64 -13.58 -10.54
C ASP A 86 0.44 -12.49 -9.48
N VAL A 87 0.74 -11.27 -9.88
CA VAL A 87 0.76 -10.07 -9.05
C VAL A 87 0.20 -8.87 -9.81
N THR A 88 -0.43 -7.95 -9.09
CA THR A 88 -0.64 -6.57 -9.53
C THR A 88 0.26 -5.66 -8.68
N TYR A 89 0.95 -4.73 -9.31
CA TYR A 89 1.78 -3.76 -8.60
C TYR A 89 1.32 -2.33 -8.89
N PHE A 90 1.45 -1.50 -7.88
CA PHE A 90 1.05 -0.10 -7.88
C PHE A 90 2.18 0.76 -7.31
N MET A 91 2.36 1.95 -7.85
CA MET A 91 2.93 3.04 -7.08
C MET A 91 1.79 3.82 -6.40
N ALA A 92 2.05 4.43 -5.23
CA ALA A 92 1.06 5.23 -4.51
C ALA A 92 1.70 6.44 -3.85
N SER A 93 1.01 7.58 -3.88
CA SER A 93 1.40 8.78 -3.16
C SER A 93 0.19 9.55 -2.64
N VAL A 94 0.46 10.60 -1.87
CA VAL A 94 -0.57 11.53 -1.41
C VAL A 94 -0.83 12.68 -2.39
N ASP A 95 -0.16 12.67 -3.55
CA ASP A 95 -0.41 13.65 -4.61
C ASP A 95 -1.83 13.49 -5.18
N PRO A 96 -2.44 14.55 -5.71
CA PRO A 96 -3.72 14.47 -6.39
C PRO A 96 -3.61 13.61 -7.66
N ILE A 97 -4.73 13.11 -8.15
CA ILE A 97 -4.74 12.36 -9.41
C ILE A 97 -4.56 13.27 -10.62
N GLU A 98 -5.20 14.42 -10.63
CA GLU A 98 -5.18 15.39 -11.72
C GLU A 98 -4.26 16.58 -11.44
N GLY A 99 -3.95 17.36 -12.47
CA GLY A 99 -3.08 18.54 -12.42
C GLY A 99 -1.65 18.25 -12.87
N GLU A 100 -0.88 19.31 -13.11
CA GLU A 100 0.50 19.23 -13.64
C GLU A 100 1.46 18.38 -12.77
N LYS A 101 1.21 18.31 -11.48
CA LYS A 101 1.97 17.50 -10.52
C LYS A 101 1.19 16.30 -9.99
N GLY A 102 0.09 15.97 -10.65
CA GLY A 102 -0.73 14.82 -10.29
C GLY A 102 -0.14 13.48 -10.76
N ASN A 103 -0.61 12.41 -10.17
CA ASN A 103 -0.13 11.06 -10.49
C ASN A 103 -0.42 10.65 -11.93
N LYS A 104 -1.49 11.18 -12.55
CA LYS A 104 -1.79 10.93 -13.97
C LYS A 104 -0.74 11.57 -14.89
N ALA A 105 -0.43 12.86 -14.70
CA ALA A 105 0.61 13.54 -15.46
C ALA A 105 1.98 12.89 -15.26
N PHE A 106 2.29 12.43 -14.04
CA PHE A 106 3.54 11.74 -13.73
C PHE A 106 3.63 10.38 -14.44
N ALA A 107 2.56 9.58 -14.45
CA ALA A 107 2.49 8.31 -15.16
C ALA A 107 2.68 8.51 -16.68
N GLU A 108 2.00 9.48 -17.27
CA GLU A 108 2.09 9.83 -18.69
C GLU A 108 3.51 10.27 -19.07
N ALA A 109 4.13 11.17 -18.29
CA ALA A 109 5.47 11.67 -18.52
C ALA A 109 6.55 10.59 -18.53
N HIS A 110 6.34 9.51 -17.77
CA HIS A 110 7.29 8.40 -17.64
C HIS A 110 6.82 7.12 -18.32
N LYS A 111 5.72 7.17 -19.09
CA LYS A 111 5.14 6.02 -19.81
C LYS A 111 4.91 4.80 -18.90
N ALA A 112 4.47 5.07 -17.67
CA ALA A 112 4.14 4.01 -16.74
C ALA A 112 2.98 3.17 -17.28
N ASP A 113 3.21 1.88 -17.48
CA ASP A 113 2.22 0.90 -17.96
C ASP A 113 1.55 0.14 -16.79
N PHE A 114 1.64 0.72 -15.61
CA PHE A 114 1.05 0.27 -14.36
C PHE A 114 0.37 1.45 -13.65
N PRO A 115 -0.66 1.19 -12.81
CA PRO A 115 -1.42 2.27 -12.18
C PRO A 115 -0.64 2.97 -11.04
N LEU A 116 -0.71 4.30 -11.01
CA LEU A 116 -0.29 5.12 -9.89
C LEU A 116 -1.52 5.55 -9.09
N LEU A 117 -1.60 5.14 -7.83
CA LEU A 117 -2.72 5.41 -6.92
C LEU A 117 -2.55 6.76 -6.23
N SER A 118 -3.67 7.47 -6.02
CA SER A 118 -3.70 8.79 -5.41
C SER A 118 -4.49 8.77 -4.11
N ASP A 119 -3.85 9.18 -2.99
CA ASP A 119 -4.46 9.30 -1.66
C ASP A 119 -4.38 10.75 -1.14
N PRO A 120 -5.07 11.73 -1.76
CA PRO A 120 -5.02 13.13 -1.34
C PRO A 120 -5.60 13.36 0.05
N THR A 121 -6.43 12.44 0.55
CA THR A 121 -6.96 12.47 1.92
C THR A 121 -5.95 12.05 2.96
N LYS A 122 -4.89 11.32 2.54
CA LYS A 122 -3.82 10.77 3.39
C LYS A 122 -4.32 9.69 4.37
N GLU A 123 -5.55 9.24 4.24
CA GLU A 123 -6.12 8.24 5.15
C GLU A 123 -5.47 6.87 4.98
N THR A 124 -5.26 6.47 3.72
CA THR A 124 -4.57 5.21 3.42
C THR A 124 -3.11 5.27 3.82
N ALA A 125 -2.41 6.38 3.53
CA ALA A 125 -1.03 6.57 3.94
C ALA A 125 -0.84 6.50 5.47
N LYS A 126 -1.80 7.06 6.23
CA LYS A 126 -1.84 6.90 7.70
C LYS A 126 -2.06 5.46 8.11
N ALA A 127 -3.02 4.78 7.50
CA ALA A 127 -3.34 3.38 7.82
C ALA A 127 -2.14 2.45 7.55
N TYR A 128 -1.36 2.72 6.49
CA TYR A 128 -0.12 2.00 6.19
C TYR A 128 1.09 2.45 7.01
N GLY A 129 0.95 3.48 7.87
CA GLY A 129 2.03 4.01 8.68
C GLY A 129 3.14 4.69 7.88
N VAL A 130 2.88 5.05 6.62
CA VAL A 130 3.87 5.69 5.73
C VAL A 130 3.82 7.21 5.76
N LEU A 131 2.76 7.83 6.28
CA LEU A 131 2.65 9.29 6.32
C LEU A 131 3.63 9.88 7.32
N ASN A 132 4.56 10.71 6.84
CA ASN A 132 5.52 11.40 7.69
C ASN A 132 5.00 12.78 8.16
N GLU A 133 5.74 13.41 9.09
CA GLU A 133 5.38 14.71 9.68
C GLU A 133 5.30 15.85 8.67
N ARG A 134 5.99 15.74 7.53
CA ARG A 134 5.94 16.72 6.44
C ARG A 134 4.72 16.53 5.54
N GLY A 135 3.89 15.51 5.80
CA GLY A 135 2.66 15.23 5.08
C GLY A 135 2.85 14.51 3.75
N PHE A 136 4.01 13.88 3.52
CA PHE A 136 4.31 13.02 2.38
C PHE A 136 4.39 11.56 2.82
N ALA A 137 4.28 10.64 1.87
CA ALA A 137 4.54 9.24 2.16
C ALA A 137 6.05 8.97 2.29
N ASN A 138 6.45 8.14 3.25
CA ASN A 138 7.76 7.49 3.25
C ASN A 138 7.82 6.51 2.07
N ARG A 139 9.00 6.34 1.50
CA ARG A 139 9.23 5.43 0.39
C ARG A 139 9.37 3.99 0.93
N TRP A 140 8.24 3.34 1.10
CA TRP A 140 8.16 1.95 1.55
C TRP A 140 7.33 1.13 0.58
N THR A 141 7.75 -0.12 0.35
CA THR A 141 7.02 -1.04 -0.52
C THR A 141 6.48 -2.21 0.30
N PHE A 142 5.18 -2.44 0.19
CA PHE A 142 4.48 -3.55 0.84
C PHE A 142 4.21 -4.66 -0.16
N TYR A 143 4.61 -5.88 0.18
CA TYR A 143 4.30 -7.08 -0.56
C TYR A 143 3.18 -7.81 0.19
N ILE A 144 2.05 -8.02 -0.48
CA ILE A 144 0.81 -8.50 0.11
C ILE A 144 0.43 -9.79 -0.60
N GLY A 145 0.27 -10.86 0.17
CA GLY A 145 -0.13 -12.16 -0.33
C GLY A 145 -1.59 -12.19 -0.81
N LYS A 146 -1.97 -13.26 -1.51
CA LYS A 146 -3.36 -13.46 -1.98
C LYS A 146 -4.41 -13.47 -0.87
N ASP A 147 -4.02 -13.81 0.35
CA ASP A 147 -4.87 -13.80 1.54
C ASP A 147 -5.04 -12.40 2.17
N GLY A 148 -4.33 -11.40 1.62
CA GLY A 148 -4.30 -10.03 2.13
C GLY A 148 -3.28 -9.80 3.25
N THR A 149 -2.46 -10.81 3.58
CA THR A 149 -1.42 -10.70 4.62
C THR A 149 -0.16 -10.04 4.06
N ILE A 150 0.45 -9.13 4.82
CA ILE A 150 1.74 -8.53 4.48
C ILE A 150 2.83 -9.61 4.62
N THR A 151 3.49 -9.92 3.51
CA THR A 151 4.54 -10.94 3.45
C THR A 151 5.95 -10.34 3.54
N TYR A 152 6.11 -9.09 3.14
CA TYR A 152 7.36 -8.35 3.27
C TYR A 152 7.10 -6.85 3.23
N ILE A 153 7.94 -6.07 3.89
CA ILE A 153 7.96 -4.60 3.84
C ILE A 153 9.38 -4.17 3.54
N ASP A 154 9.56 -3.52 2.39
CA ASP A 154 10.82 -2.88 2.06
C ASP A 154 10.78 -1.42 2.54
N LYS A 155 11.67 -1.09 3.46
CA LYS A 155 11.84 0.27 4.00
C LYS A 155 13.09 0.97 3.47
N ASP A 156 13.90 0.26 2.69
CA ASP A 156 15.17 0.75 2.14
C ASP A 156 15.15 0.86 0.61
N VAL A 157 14.01 1.17 0.02
CA VAL A 157 13.82 1.33 -1.43
C VAL A 157 14.80 2.33 -2.04
N ASN A 158 15.27 3.31 -1.25
CA ASN A 158 16.25 4.30 -1.73
C ASN A 158 17.60 3.68 -2.11
N ALA A 159 17.92 2.50 -1.62
CA ALA A 159 19.17 1.79 -1.94
C ALA A 159 19.17 1.19 -3.35
N HIS A 160 18.00 1.06 -4.01
CA HIS A 160 17.86 0.38 -5.30
C HIS A 160 16.82 1.02 -6.25
N LEU A 161 16.75 2.36 -6.27
CA LEU A 161 15.76 3.09 -7.08
C LEU A 161 15.85 2.79 -8.57
N ASP A 162 17.05 2.70 -9.11
CA ASP A 162 17.34 2.43 -10.52
C ASP A 162 17.14 0.96 -10.91
N THR A 163 17.12 0.07 -9.94
CA THR A 163 16.90 -1.38 -10.09
C THR A 163 15.62 -1.83 -9.37
N SER A 164 14.67 -0.91 -9.15
CA SER A 164 13.44 -1.23 -8.41
C SER A 164 12.64 -2.38 -9.03
N ALA A 165 12.60 -2.48 -10.36
CA ALA A 165 11.89 -3.56 -11.03
C ALA A 165 12.55 -4.92 -10.81
N GLU A 166 13.88 -4.99 -10.93
CA GLU A 166 14.67 -6.19 -10.70
C GLU A 166 14.59 -6.63 -9.25
N TYR A 167 14.70 -5.68 -8.32
CA TYR A 167 14.57 -5.96 -6.89
C TYR A 167 13.17 -6.49 -6.55
N MET A 168 12.13 -5.84 -7.07
CA MET A 168 10.74 -6.27 -6.87
C MET A 168 10.50 -7.67 -7.44
N ALA A 169 10.98 -7.96 -8.66
CA ALA A 169 10.85 -9.27 -9.27
C ALA A 169 11.60 -10.35 -8.49
N GLY A 170 12.83 -10.06 -8.05
CA GLY A 170 13.64 -10.95 -7.20
C GLY A 170 12.91 -11.26 -5.89
N LYS A 171 12.36 -10.23 -5.23
CA LYS A 171 11.63 -10.39 -3.98
C LYS A 171 10.35 -11.23 -4.16
N LEU A 172 9.60 -11.06 -5.24
CA LEU A 172 8.45 -11.90 -5.57
C LEU A 172 8.85 -13.38 -5.70
N GLY A 173 10.02 -13.65 -6.30
CA GLY A 173 10.59 -15.01 -6.37
C GLY A 173 10.94 -15.58 -5.00
N GLU A 174 11.63 -14.81 -4.14
CA GLU A 174 11.96 -15.21 -2.76
C GLU A 174 10.70 -15.52 -1.93
N LEU A 175 9.65 -14.70 -2.09
CA LEU A 175 8.36 -14.86 -1.44
C LEU A 175 7.50 -15.98 -2.07
N LYS A 176 8.02 -16.67 -3.09
CA LYS A 176 7.36 -17.78 -3.80
C LYS A 176 5.99 -17.40 -4.37
N VAL A 177 5.86 -16.15 -4.83
CA VAL A 177 4.66 -15.73 -5.58
C VAL A 177 4.59 -16.55 -6.85
N ALA A 178 3.42 -17.13 -7.14
CA ALA A 178 3.24 -17.98 -8.32
C ALA A 178 3.53 -17.20 -9.61
N GLN A 179 4.17 -17.83 -10.57
CA GLN A 179 4.30 -17.27 -11.91
C GLN A 179 2.97 -17.41 -12.67
N ARG A 180 2.69 -16.45 -13.53
CA ARG A 180 1.56 -16.54 -14.43
C ARG A 180 1.75 -17.73 -15.38
N LYS A 181 0.72 -18.52 -15.54
CA LYS A 181 0.73 -19.55 -16.59
C LYS A 181 0.75 -18.83 -17.93
N THR A 182 1.79 -19.07 -18.71
CA THR A 182 1.81 -18.63 -20.12
C THR A 182 0.64 -19.32 -20.82
N PRO A 183 -0.19 -18.59 -21.61
CA PRO A 183 -1.29 -19.17 -22.35
C PRO A 183 -0.82 -20.18 -23.39
#